data_0a9847e5ebe4355d125fb10cd0b7450c
#
_entry.id   0a9847e5ebe4355d125fb10cd0b7450c
#
_cell.length_a   1.000
_cell.length_b   1.000
_cell.length_c   1.000
_cell.angle_alpha   90.00
_cell.angle_beta   90.00
_cell.angle_gamma   90.00
#
_symmetry.space_group_name_H-M   'P 1'
#
loop_
_entity.id
_entity.type
_entity.pdbx_description
1 polymer ?
#
loop_
_entity_poly.entity_id
_entity_poly.type
_entity_poly.pdbx_seq_one_letter_code
_entity_poly.pdbx_strand_id
1 'polypeptide(L)'
;FRRVLFRSYECDGARTCAIELRSFSKNAGFTGVRLGFTVIPKELKCGDVTLHSLWARRHGTKYNGAPYIVQRAGEAVYSEVGKAQLKEQVAYYMKNAKTISNGLKEAGYTVSGGINAPYIWLKTPDQMTSWEFFDYLLENAGIVGTPGSGFGPSGEGYFRLTAFGTYENTVAAIERIQKL
;
A
#
# COMPACT_ATOMS: atom_id res chain seq x y z
N PHE A 1 -19.56 6.11 -4.02
CA PHE A 1 -18.36 5.26 -4.20
C PHE A 1 -18.53 3.99 -3.37
N ARG A 2 -19.27 3.02 -3.91
CA ARG A 2 -19.29 1.65 -3.40
C ARG A 2 -18.18 0.87 -4.10
N ARG A 3 -16.92 1.09 -3.76
CA ARG A 3 -15.93 0.05 -3.93
C ARG A 3 -15.93 -0.75 -2.64
N VAL A 4 -16.80 -1.73 -2.60
CA VAL A 4 -16.68 -2.88 -1.75
C VAL A 4 -15.23 -3.34 -1.86
N LEU A 5 -14.57 -3.52 -0.72
CA LEU A 5 -13.34 -4.31 -0.66
C LEU A 5 -13.69 -5.65 -1.33
N PHE A 6 -13.23 -5.82 -2.57
CA PHE A 6 -13.41 -7.06 -3.30
C PHE A 6 -12.76 -8.15 -2.47
N ARG A 7 -13.55 -8.97 -1.84
CA ARG A 7 -13.05 -10.15 -1.15
C ARG A 7 -12.99 -11.23 -2.20
N SER A 8 -11.81 -11.88 -2.35
CA SER A 8 -11.62 -12.94 -3.34
C SER A 8 -12.74 -13.97 -3.27
N TYR A 9 -13.22 -14.28 -2.07
CA TYR A 9 -14.25 -15.30 -1.82
C TYR A 9 -15.70 -14.85 -2.01
N GLU A 10 -15.92 -13.62 -2.48
CA GLU A 10 -17.22 -13.16 -3.01
C GLU A 10 -17.40 -13.56 -4.48
N CYS A 11 -16.32 -14.04 -5.13
CA CYS A 11 -16.38 -14.61 -6.47
C CYS A 11 -16.73 -16.09 -6.39
N ASP A 12 -17.64 -16.54 -7.25
CA ASP A 12 -18.03 -17.95 -7.35
C ASP A 12 -16.81 -18.81 -7.71
N GLY A 13 -16.68 -19.94 -7.02
CA GLY A 13 -15.57 -20.87 -7.21
C GLY A 13 -14.24 -20.47 -6.57
N ALA A 14 -14.08 -19.26 -6.06
CA ALA A 14 -12.81 -18.80 -5.49
C ALA A 14 -12.31 -19.65 -4.32
N ARG A 15 -13.19 -20.26 -3.53
CA ARG A 15 -12.81 -21.12 -2.41
C ARG A 15 -12.09 -22.40 -2.83
N THR A 16 -12.20 -22.80 -4.08
CA THR A 16 -11.54 -23.99 -4.63
C THR A 16 -10.28 -23.71 -5.43
N CYS A 17 -9.96 -22.42 -5.70
CA CYS A 17 -8.82 -22.04 -6.55
C CYS A 17 -7.99 -20.86 -6.03
N ALA A 18 -8.37 -20.19 -4.93
CA ALA A 18 -7.69 -18.98 -4.47
C ALA A 18 -7.19 -19.08 -3.02
N ILE A 19 -6.02 -18.50 -2.79
CA ILE A 19 -5.46 -18.18 -1.47
C ILE A 19 -5.45 -16.65 -1.34
N GLU A 20 -5.92 -16.14 -0.20
CA GLU A 20 -5.92 -14.70 0.07
C GLU A 20 -4.85 -14.36 1.10
N LEU A 21 -3.95 -13.43 0.73
CA LEU A 21 -2.96 -12.84 1.63
C LEU A 21 -3.38 -11.41 1.95
N ARG A 22 -3.42 -11.09 3.24
CA ARG A 22 -3.79 -9.76 3.73
C ARG A 22 -2.70 -9.16 4.60
N SER A 23 -2.60 -7.84 4.57
CA SER A 23 -1.68 -7.08 5.41
C SER A 23 -2.42 -5.96 6.11
N PHE A 24 -2.12 -5.74 7.38
CA PHE A 24 -2.58 -4.58 8.15
C PHE A 24 -1.66 -3.36 8.04
N SER A 25 -0.53 -3.50 7.32
CA SER A 25 0.51 -2.46 7.29
C SER A 25 0.00 -1.11 6.81
N LYS A 26 -0.84 -1.08 5.76
CA LYS A 26 -1.27 0.17 5.11
C LYS A 26 -2.70 0.57 5.46
N ASN A 27 -3.60 -0.41 5.57
CA ASN A 27 -5.00 -0.11 5.89
C ASN A 27 -5.22 0.19 7.38
N ALA A 28 -4.40 -0.36 8.28
CA ALA A 28 -4.53 -0.18 9.72
C ALA A 28 -3.33 0.54 10.37
N GLY A 29 -2.37 1.03 9.58
CA GLY A 29 -1.18 1.69 10.11
C GLY A 29 -0.21 0.74 10.84
N PHE A 30 -0.30 -0.57 10.64
CA PHE A 30 0.49 -1.58 11.36
C PHE A 30 1.87 -1.82 10.72
N THR A 31 2.42 -0.87 9.98
CA THR A 31 3.73 -1.03 9.33
C THR A 31 4.83 -1.40 10.33
N GLY A 32 4.87 -0.77 11.51
CA GLY A 32 5.81 -1.06 12.59
C GLY A 32 5.39 -2.23 13.49
N VAL A 33 4.10 -2.55 13.54
CA VAL A 33 3.54 -3.61 14.40
C VAL A 33 3.69 -5.00 13.79
N ARG A 34 3.77 -5.10 12.46
CA ARG A 34 4.03 -6.33 11.69
C ARG A 34 2.94 -7.39 11.79
N LEU A 35 1.78 -7.12 11.21
CA LEU A 35 0.68 -8.09 11.17
C LEU A 35 0.17 -8.29 9.74
N GLY A 36 -0.06 -9.53 9.40
CA GLY A 36 -0.76 -9.98 8.20
C GLY A 36 -1.43 -11.32 8.49
N PHE A 37 -2.26 -11.78 7.57
CA PHE A 37 -2.85 -13.12 7.65
C PHE A 37 -3.02 -13.75 6.27
N THR A 38 -3.11 -15.05 6.26
CA THR A 38 -3.37 -15.86 5.05
C THR A 38 -4.64 -16.66 5.26
N VAL A 39 -5.54 -16.62 4.27
CA VAL A 39 -6.74 -17.45 4.26
C VAL A 39 -6.57 -18.54 3.20
N ILE A 40 -6.64 -19.79 3.64
CA ILE A 40 -6.60 -20.96 2.78
C ILE A 40 -7.88 -21.77 3.04
N PRO A 41 -8.84 -21.76 2.12
CA PRO A 41 -10.08 -22.54 2.28
C PRO A 41 -9.80 -24.04 2.40
N LYS A 42 -10.62 -24.73 3.18
CA LYS A 42 -10.51 -26.20 3.33
C LYS A 42 -10.94 -26.93 2.04
N GLU A 43 -11.71 -26.26 1.20
CA GLU A 43 -12.15 -26.74 -0.10
C GLU A 43 -11.02 -26.78 -1.14
N LEU A 44 -9.97 -25.98 -0.92
CA LEU A 44 -8.82 -25.90 -1.83
C LEU A 44 -7.90 -27.11 -1.65
N LYS A 45 -7.84 -27.94 -2.68
CA LYS A 45 -7.12 -29.22 -2.68
C LYS A 45 -6.08 -29.29 -3.79
N CYS A 46 -5.06 -30.11 -3.57
CA CYS A 46 -4.13 -30.60 -4.59
C CYS A 46 -4.14 -32.14 -4.51
N GLY A 47 -4.78 -32.80 -5.46
CA GLY A 47 -5.17 -34.22 -5.34
C GLY A 47 -6.09 -34.43 -4.14
N ASP A 48 -5.77 -35.37 -3.30
CA ASP A 48 -6.56 -35.72 -2.10
C ASP A 48 -6.20 -34.87 -0.86
N VAL A 49 -5.18 -34.02 -0.96
CA VAL A 49 -4.67 -33.26 0.19
C VAL A 49 -5.21 -31.83 0.17
N THR A 50 -5.73 -31.35 1.32
CA THR A 50 -6.14 -29.94 1.47
C THR A 50 -4.91 -29.04 1.64
N LEU A 51 -4.82 -27.95 0.90
CA LEU A 51 -3.74 -26.97 1.08
C LEU A 51 -3.78 -26.34 2.48
N HIS A 52 -4.97 -26.23 3.07
CA HIS A 52 -5.13 -25.76 4.44
C HIS A 52 -4.35 -26.64 5.45
N SER A 53 -4.40 -27.97 5.34
CA SER A 53 -3.67 -28.85 6.26
C SER A 53 -2.15 -28.75 6.11
N LEU A 54 -1.67 -28.64 4.88
CA LEU A 54 -0.25 -28.43 4.59
C LEU A 54 0.25 -27.08 5.13
N TRP A 55 -0.53 -26.03 4.92
CA TRP A 55 -0.20 -24.70 5.43
C TRP A 55 -0.21 -24.65 6.96
N ALA A 56 -1.23 -25.20 7.60
CA ALA A 56 -1.32 -25.23 9.06
C ALA A 56 -0.11 -25.92 9.69
N ARG A 57 0.30 -27.07 9.14
CA ARG A 57 1.51 -27.78 9.56
C ARG A 57 2.76 -26.93 9.33
N ARG A 58 2.95 -26.38 8.13
CA ARG A 58 4.10 -25.55 7.81
C ARG A 58 4.18 -24.31 8.70
N HIS A 59 3.08 -23.60 8.85
CA HIS A 59 3.01 -22.39 9.67
C HIS A 59 3.31 -22.68 11.13
N GLY A 60 2.67 -23.71 11.71
CA GLY A 60 2.86 -24.11 13.10
C GLY A 60 4.26 -24.63 13.45
N THR A 61 5.01 -25.15 12.43
CA THR A 61 6.38 -25.66 12.65
C THR A 61 7.47 -24.64 12.33
N LYS A 62 7.22 -23.68 11.42
CA LYS A 62 8.20 -22.68 10.98
C LYS A 62 8.06 -21.36 11.69
N TYR A 63 6.84 -20.98 12.06
CA TYR A 63 6.52 -19.70 12.65
C TYR A 63 5.25 -19.81 13.50
N ASN A 64 5.37 -19.69 14.81
CA ASN A 64 4.27 -19.92 15.74
C ASN A 64 3.17 -18.81 15.71
N GLY A 65 3.30 -17.83 14.85
CA GLY A 65 2.36 -16.71 14.70
C GLY A 65 2.92 -15.38 15.21
N ALA A 66 2.19 -14.32 14.93
CA ALA A 66 2.50 -12.99 15.45
C ALA A 66 2.33 -12.96 16.98
N PRO A 67 2.97 -12.02 17.70
CA PRO A 67 2.75 -11.85 19.14
C PRO A 67 1.26 -11.70 19.48
N TYR A 68 0.81 -12.30 20.59
CA TYR A 68 -0.62 -12.34 20.94
C TYR A 68 -1.26 -10.95 21.02
N ILE A 69 -0.56 -9.97 21.62
CA ILE A 69 -1.04 -8.58 21.72
C ILE A 69 -1.28 -7.96 20.31
N VAL A 70 -0.43 -8.29 19.35
CA VAL A 70 -0.56 -7.82 17.96
C VAL A 70 -1.76 -8.47 17.28
N GLN A 71 -2.01 -9.76 17.54
CA GLN A 71 -3.21 -10.45 17.04
C GLN A 71 -4.49 -9.84 17.61
N ARG A 72 -4.52 -9.51 18.91
CA ARG A 72 -5.66 -8.82 19.56
C ARG A 72 -5.88 -7.42 18.98
N ALA A 73 -4.80 -6.69 18.66
CA ALA A 73 -4.90 -5.42 17.97
C ALA A 73 -5.51 -5.58 16.57
N GLY A 74 -5.12 -6.63 15.83
CA GLY A 74 -5.69 -6.96 14.52
C GLY A 74 -7.18 -7.32 14.59
N GLU A 75 -7.61 -8.01 15.64
CA GLU A 75 -9.03 -8.29 15.89
C GLU A 75 -9.82 -6.99 16.15
N ALA A 76 -9.26 -6.09 16.97
CA ALA A 76 -9.88 -4.81 17.30
C ALA A 76 -10.13 -3.92 16.06
N VAL A 77 -9.33 -4.07 15.00
CA VAL A 77 -9.53 -3.40 13.70
C VAL A 77 -10.93 -3.68 13.12
N TYR A 78 -11.50 -4.83 13.39
CA TYR A 78 -12.82 -5.23 12.85
C TYR A 78 -13.99 -4.84 13.77
N SER A 79 -13.74 -4.30 14.95
CA SER A 79 -14.80 -3.71 15.79
C SER A 79 -15.40 -2.47 15.12
N GLU A 80 -16.58 -2.02 15.54
CA GLU A 80 -17.21 -0.82 14.99
C GLU A 80 -16.35 0.44 15.21
N VAL A 81 -15.73 0.54 16.39
CA VAL A 81 -14.79 1.63 16.71
C VAL A 81 -13.55 1.55 15.84
N GLY A 82 -12.94 0.36 15.69
CA GLY A 82 -11.77 0.16 14.85
C GLY A 82 -12.05 0.50 13.38
N LYS A 83 -13.18 0.08 12.85
CA LYS A 83 -13.60 0.43 11.47
C LYS A 83 -13.78 1.94 11.28
N ALA A 84 -14.36 2.65 12.27
CA ALA A 84 -14.51 4.10 12.21
C ALA A 84 -13.16 4.80 12.18
N GLN A 85 -12.25 4.44 13.09
CA GLN A 85 -10.87 4.99 13.14
C GLN A 85 -10.10 4.73 11.85
N LEU A 86 -10.21 3.53 11.29
CA LEU A 86 -9.59 3.19 10.01
C LEU A 86 -10.11 4.03 8.86
N LYS A 87 -11.41 4.28 8.83
CA LYS A 87 -12.02 5.13 7.80
C LYS A 87 -11.46 6.55 7.84
N GLU A 88 -11.30 7.12 9.03
CA GLU A 88 -10.70 8.44 9.23
C GLU A 88 -9.23 8.47 8.80
N GLN A 89 -8.44 7.48 9.23
CA GLN A 89 -7.03 7.36 8.86
C GLN A 89 -6.84 7.24 7.35
N VAL A 90 -7.62 6.38 6.69
CA VAL A 90 -7.55 6.21 5.24
C VAL A 90 -8.00 7.50 4.53
N ALA A 91 -9.04 8.18 5.02
CA ALA A 91 -9.47 9.45 4.46
C ALA A 91 -8.37 10.53 4.55
N TYR A 92 -7.62 10.56 5.65
CA TYR A 92 -6.47 11.44 5.82
C TYR A 92 -5.38 11.17 4.77
N TYR A 93 -4.98 9.91 4.59
CA TYR A 93 -3.99 9.55 3.57
C TYR A 93 -4.48 9.86 2.16
N MET A 94 -5.75 9.63 1.87
CA MET A 94 -6.31 9.94 0.55
C MET A 94 -6.45 11.44 0.30
N LYS A 95 -6.64 12.25 1.34
CA LYS A 95 -6.55 13.72 1.25
C LYS A 95 -5.14 14.14 0.81
N ASN A 96 -4.10 13.61 1.48
CA ASN A 96 -2.71 13.86 1.11
C ASN A 96 -2.41 13.42 -0.34
N ALA A 97 -2.86 12.22 -0.70
CA ALA A 97 -2.67 11.70 -2.06
C ALA A 97 -3.29 12.59 -3.13
N LYS A 98 -4.48 13.13 -2.86
CA LYS A 98 -5.15 14.09 -3.75
C LYS A 98 -4.36 15.39 -3.87
N THR A 99 -3.86 15.93 -2.74
CA THR A 99 -3.02 17.14 -2.72
C THR A 99 -1.75 16.93 -3.56
N ILE A 100 -1.05 15.80 -3.38
CA ILE A 100 0.14 15.47 -4.15
C ILE A 100 -0.21 15.35 -5.65
N SER A 101 -1.22 14.55 -5.98
CA SER A 101 -1.59 14.31 -7.38
C SER A 101 -2.01 15.58 -8.12
N ASN A 102 -2.78 16.45 -7.45
CA ASN A 102 -3.22 17.71 -8.06
C ASN A 102 -2.05 18.67 -8.24
N GLY A 103 -1.25 18.90 -7.19
CA GLY A 103 -0.13 19.83 -7.27
C GLY A 103 0.94 19.41 -8.28
N LEU A 104 1.20 18.11 -8.42
CA LEU A 104 2.10 17.61 -9.47
C LEU A 104 1.54 17.84 -10.88
N LYS A 105 0.24 17.65 -11.08
CA LYS A 105 -0.41 17.93 -12.38
C LYS A 105 -0.37 19.42 -12.72
N GLU A 106 -0.61 20.28 -11.73
CA GLU A 106 -0.50 21.74 -11.89
C GLU A 106 0.91 22.17 -12.23
N ALA A 107 1.94 21.46 -11.71
CA ALA A 107 3.34 21.64 -12.07
C ALA A 107 3.74 21.00 -13.42
N GLY A 108 2.79 20.43 -14.15
CA GLY A 108 3.03 19.86 -15.49
C GLY A 108 3.49 18.39 -15.51
N TYR A 109 3.58 17.72 -14.36
CA TYR A 109 3.99 16.31 -14.33
C TYR A 109 2.88 15.36 -14.78
N THR A 110 3.27 14.32 -15.49
CA THR A 110 2.37 13.18 -15.78
C THR A 110 2.32 12.25 -14.57
N VAL A 111 1.14 12.12 -13.96
CA VAL A 111 0.96 11.32 -12.74
C VAL A 111 -0.16 10.30 -12.86
N SER A 112 0.01 9.19 -12.15
CA SER A 112 -0.98 8.12 -11.99
C SER A 112 -1.04 7.66 -10.52
N GLY A 113 -2.09 6.93 -10.17
CA GLY A 113 -2.30 6.48 -8.78
C GLY A 113 -2.96 7.54 -7.89
N GLY A 114 -2.85 7.39 -6.57
CA GLY A 114 -3.45 8.31 -5.59
C GLY A 114 -4.98 8.28 -5.49
N ILE A 115 -5.64 7.26 -6.10
CA ILE A 115 -7.11 7.14 -6.12
C ILE A 115 -7.59 6.00 -5.21
N ASN A 116 -6.95 4.84 -5.30
CA ASN A 116 -7.34 3.64 -4.54
C ASN A 116 -6.26 3.23 -3.51
N ALA A 117 -5.13 3.90 -3.54
CA ALA A 117 -4.01 3.67 -2.63
C ALA A 117 -3.25 4.99 -2.43
N PRO A 118 -2.59 5.18 -1.29
CA PRO A 118 -1.85 6.41 -0.97
C PRO A 118 -0.46 6.42 -1.62
N TYR A 119 -0.38 5.99 -2.87
CA TYR A 119 0.84 5.98 -3.69
C TYR A 119 0.60 6.71 -4.99
N ILE A 120 1.51 7.59 -5.34
CA ILE A 120 1.49 8.37 -6.56
C ILE A 120 2.74 8.02 -7.38
N TRP A 121 2.53 7.62 -8.63
CA TRP A 121 3.56 7.48 -9.62
C TRP A 121 3.60 8.74 -10.48
N LEU A 122 4.79 9.27 -10.70
CA LEU A 122 5.02 10.31 -11.68
C LEU A 122 6.05 9.83 -12.71
N LYS A 123 5.90 10.27 -13.95
CA LYS A 123 6.91 10.10 -14.99
C LYS A 123 7.97 11.17 -14.78
N THR A 124 9.26 10.78 -14.80
CA THR A 124 10.36 11.73 -14.67
C THR A 124 10.38 12.71 -15.86
N PRO A 125 10.65 14.00 -15.61
CA PRO A 125 10.74 15.00 -16.69
C PRO A 125 12.01 14.81 -17.52
N ASP A 126 12.02 15.40 -18.72
CA ASP A 126 13.20 15.58 -19.56
C ASP A 126 14.06 14.31 -19.81
N GLN A 127 13.39 13.15 -19.83
CA GLN A 127 14.02 11.84 -19.97
C GLN A 127 15.05 11.50 -18.87
N MET A 128 14.98 12.18 -17.71
CA MET A 128 15.80 11.83 -16.58
C MET A 128 15.58 10.37 -16.18
N THR A 129 16.62 9.70 -15.80
CA THR A 129 16.52 8.39 -15.13
C THR A 129 15.87 8.54 -13.77
N SER A 130 15.37 7.47 -13.21
CA SER A 130 14.75 7.47 -11.89
C SER A 130 15.68 7.99 -10.79
N TRP A 131 16.98 7.72 -10.89
CA TRP A 131 17.99 8.17 -9.93
C TRP A 131 18.40 9.63 -10.14
N GLU A 132 18.57 10.08 -11.37
CA GLU A 132 18.83 11.51 -11.64
C GLU A 132 17.70 12.38 -11.11
N PHE A 133 16.44 11.93 -11.24
CA PHE A 133 15.31 12.67 -10.68
C PHE A 133 15.26 12.60 -9.15
N PHE A 134 15.74 11.51 -8.54
CA PHE A 134 15.91 11.43 -7.08
C PHE A 134 16.88 12.51 -6.59
N ASP A 135 18.06 12.58 -7.19
CA ASP A 135 19.08 13.56 -6.82
C ASP A 135 18.58 15.00 -7.07
N TYR A 136 17.93 15.24 -8.20
CA TYR A 136 17.32 16.52 -8.54
C TYR A 136 16.31 17.00 -7.50
N LEU A 137 15.38 16.14 -7.06
CA LEU A 137 14.39 16.48 -6.04
C LEU A 137 15.01 16.67 -4.65
N LEU A 138 16.02 15.87 -4.32
CA LEU A 138 16.71 15.99 -3.04
C LEU A 138 17.47 17.33 -2.95
N GLU A 139 18.25 17.66 -3.98
CA GLU A 139 19.09 18.85 -3.99
C GLU A 139 18.29 20.16 -4.11
N ASN A 140 17.27 20.19 -4.96
CA ASN A 140 16.55 21.42 -5.27
C ASN A 140 15.28 21.64 -4.45
N ALA A 141 14.67 20.57 -3.93
CA ALA A 141 13.43 20.66 -3.16
C ALA A 141 13.51 20.03 -1.76
N GLY A 142 14.60 19.34 -1.42
CA GLY A 142 14.73 18.61 -0.15
C GLY A 142 13.65 17.53 0.02
N ILE A 143 13.32 16.84 -1.07
CA ILE A 143 12.28 15.82 -1.10
C ILE A 143 12.89 14.46 -1.39
N VAL A 144 12.52 13.49 -0.57
CA VAL A 144 12.92 12.08 -0.73
C VAL A 144 11.70 11.25 -1.13
N GLY A 145 11.82 10.51 -2.21
CA GLY A 145 10.84 9.53 -2.66
C GLY A 145 11.52 8.24 -3.10
N THR A 146 10.87 7.42 -3.89
CA THR A 146 11.43 6.14 -4.33
C THR A 146 11.63 6.14 -5.84
N PRO A 147 12.88 6.00 -6.33
CA PRO A 147 13.14 5.79 -7.76
C PRO A 147 12.37 4.58 -8.28
N GLY A 148 11.72 4.73 -9.44
CA GLY A 148 10.90 3.67 -10.02
C GLY A 148 11.71 2.43 -10.40
N SER A 149 12.98 2.60 -10.81
CA SER A 149 13.91 1.50 -11.08
C SER A 149 14.09 0.55 -9.89
N GLY A 150 13.88 1.01 -8.65
CA GLY A 150 13.86 0.16 -7.45
C GLY A 150 12.74 -0.88 -7.42
N PHE A 151 11.75 -0.78 -8.31
CA PHE A 151 10.66 -1.75 -8.49
C PHE A 151 10.87 -2.67 -9.70
N GLY A 152 12.00 -2.59 -10.34
CA GLY A 152 12.37 -3.37 -11.51
C GLY A 152 12.52 -2.52 -12.79
N PRO A 153 12.97 -3.13 -13.89
CA PRO A 153 13.31 -2.40 -15.14
C PRO A 153 12.14 -1.58 -15.71
N SER A 154 10.92 -2.07 -15.58
CA SER A 154 9.72 -1.35 -16.06
C SER A 154 9.39 -0.08 -15.26
N GLY A 155 10.05 0.13 -14.12
CA GLY A 155 9.93 1.34 -13.31
C GLY A 155 10.92 2.44 -13.69
N GLU A 156 11.86 2.18 -14.61
CA GLU A 156 12.81 3.20 -15.05
C GLU A 156 12.08 4.36 -15.74
N GLY A 157 12.54 5.59 -15.48
CA GLY A 157 11.86 6.81 -15.93
C GLY A 157 10.59 7.17 -15.15
N TYR A 158 10.40 6.53 -13.99
CA TYR A 158 9.31 6.84 -13.05
C TYR A 158 9.83 7.09 -11.65
N PHE A 159 8.99 7.73 -10.84
CA PHE A 159 9.27 8.03 -9.45
C PHE A 159 8.01 7.86 -8.59
N ARG A 160 8.14 7.25 -7.40
CA ARG A 160 7.00 7.03 -6.50
C ARG A 160 7.05 7.96 -5.30
N LEU A 161 5.98 8.70 -5.09
CA LEU A 161 5.69 9.43 -3.86
C LEU A 161 4.64 8.69 -3.02
N THR A 162 4.67 8.96 -1.70
CA THR A 162 3.73 8.37 -0.74
C THR A 162 3.00 9.45 0.04
N ALA A 163 1.77 9.16 0.44
CA ALA A 163 0.89 10.10 1.12
C ALA A 163 0.74 9.81 2.63
N PHE A 164 1.74 9.18 3.25
CA PHE A 164 1.71 8.80 4.66
C PHE A 164 2.25 9.87 5.62
N GLY A 165 2.82 10.95 5.09
CA GLY A 165 3.33 12.08 5.89
C GLY A 165 2.22 12.93 6.51
N THR A 166 2.63 13.99 7.24
CA THR A 166 1.67 14.98 7.72
C THR A 166 1.13 15.82 6.56
N TYR A 167 -0.06 16.38 6.74
CA TYR A 167 -0.68 17.21 5.70
C TYR A 167 0.16 18.46 5.42
N GLU A 168 0.68 19.09 6.46
CA GLU A 168 1.51 20.30 6.40
C GLU A 168 2.79 20.03 5.61
N ASN A 169 3.49 18.94 5.89
CA ASN A 169 4.68 18.55 5.14
C ASN A 169 4.35 18.18 3.68
N THR A 170 3.19 17.61 3.45
CA THR A 170 2.72 17.29 2.10
C THR A 170 2.49 18.55 1.27
N VAL A 171 1.82 19.56 1.84
CA VAL A 171 1.59 20.86 1.19
C VAL A 171 2.94 21.54 0.92
N ALA A 172 3.80 21.66 1.94
CA ALA A 172 5.11 22.31 1.80
C ALA A 172 6.01 21.62 0.75
N ALA A 173 5.92 20.28 0.63
CA ALA A 173 6.66 19.55 -0.39
C ALA A 173 6.16 19.88 -1.80
N ILE A 174 4.85 19.94 -1.99
CA ILE A 174 4.25 20.27 -3.29
C ILE A 174 4.55 21.73 -3.69
N GLU A 175 4.45 22.68 -2.76
CA GLU A 175 4.83 24.06 -3.01
C GLU A 175 6.30 24.23 -3.45
N ARG A 176 7.19 23.37 -2.94
CA ARG A 176 8.61 23.35 -3.36
C ARG A 176 8.78 22.75 -4.75
N ILE A 177 8.06 21.67 -5.09
CA ILE A 177 8.10 21.08 -6.43
C ILE A 177 7.55 22.04 -7.48
N GLN A 178 6.50 22.80 -7.16
CA GLN A 178 5.90 23.77 -8.09
C GLN A 178 6.81 24.97 -8.42
N LYS A 179 7.91 25.13 -7.70
CA LYS A 179 8.92 26.20 -7.94
C LYS A 179 10.13 25.71 -8.74
N LEU A 180 10.20 24.43 -9.05
CA LEU A 180 11.25 23.83 -9.88
C LEU A 180 10.99 24.08 -11.37
#